data_873fddd52d8ccb32e5b8b9a181cb4727
#
_entry.id   873fddd52d8ccb32e5b8b9a181cb4727
#
_cell.length_a   1.000
_cell.length_b   1.000
_cell.length_c   1.000
_cell.angle_alpha   90.00
_cell.angle_beta   90.00
_cell.angle_gamma   90.00
#
_symmetry.space_group_name_H-M   'P 1'
#
loop_
_entity.id
_entity.type
_entity.pdbx_description
1 polymer ?
#
loop_
_entity_poly.entity_id
_entity_poly.type
_entity_poly.pdbx_seq_one_letter_code
_entity_poly.pdbx_strand_id
1 'polypeptide(L)'
;LLVALIFLISFVTYSFSIYKERLARKDYRKLSLRFELGKLKEEDYVHLYKTYNLPFDSILLLASSFLHKGDYNKAISVYLTLLEHVNDRVKKEELLELLGTTYFKGGFLQRSKEIFLRILKFSPRNKNALNHLLLVYEKLKDFQKAKEITTCLEELDKDMNIDKIYLDSLIILNDSILSYEKRTELLYEIFKENKMIERIFASFLIQFNKPFFWEHVKEFDCSKYTDVMWYLNFDDINFDKVVENQFLVEVYNAKGYLNTLNHSGDFDFDILILLNQHEHKINASLDFEFICSSCKHSHPIFDTRCPHCHSILTLNVKHRLTKSFYTSNQSLQ
;
A
#
# COMPACT_ATOMS: atom_id res chain seq x y z
N LEU A 1 62.64 25.32 38.36
CA LEU A 1 61.81 24.19 38.72
C LEU A 1 60.36 24.33 38.31
N LEU A 2 59.69 25.46 38.61
CA LEU A 2 58.27 25.72 38.29
C LEU A 2 57.99 25.71 36.78
N VAL A 3 58.82 26.34 35.96
CA VAL A 3 58.71 26.39 34.49
C VAL A 3 58.84 25.00 33.86
N ALA A 4 59.77 24.17 34.36
CA ALA A 4 59.95 22.79 33.90
C ALA A 4 58.70 21.91 34.20
N LEU A 5 58.06 22.13 35.36
CA LEU A 5 56.83 21.44 35.75
C LEU A 5 55.66 21.79 34.88
N ILE A 6 55.50 23.07 34.50
CA ILE A 6 54.46 23.54 33.58
C ILE A 6 54.64 22.94 32.18
N PHE A 7 55.86 22.89 31.67
CA PHE A 7 56.15 22.22 30.41
C PHE A 7 55.86 20.73 30.43
N LEU A 8 56.14 20.04 31.54
CA LEU A 8 55.89 18.63 31.66
C LEU A 8 54.35 18.31 31.72
N ILE A 9 53.62 19.12 32.47
CA ILE A 9 52.13 18.99 32.51
C ILE A 9 51.50 19.27 31.12
N SER A 10 51.98 20.35 30.44
CA SER A 10 51.51 20.69 29.09
C SER A 10 51.82 19.57 28.09
N PHE A 11 53.02 18.97 28.15
CA PHE A 11 53.38 17.86 27.27
C PHE A 11 52.57 16.61 27.55
N VAL A 12 52.30 16.28 28.80
CA VAL A 12 51.48 15.11 29.18
C VAL A 12 50.03 15.32 28.74
N THR A 13 49.45 16.49 28.96
CA THR A 13 48.06 16.81 28.52
C THR A 13 47.94 16.79 27.01
N TYR A 14 48.93 17.33 26.28
CA TYR A 14 48.97 17.31 24.83
C TYR A 14 49.08 15.88 24.26
N SER A 15 50.00 15.08 24.84
CA SER A 15 50.19 13.68 24.46
C SER A 15 48.95 12.82 24.72
N PHE A 16 48.27 13.08 25.83
CA PHE A 16 47.02 12.41 26.18
C PHE A 16 45.89 12.79 25.23
N SER A 17 45.81 14.08 24.84
CA SER A 17 44.85 14.56 23.84
C SER A 17 45.02 13.89 22.47
N ILE A 18 46.29 13.81 21.99
CA ILE A 18 46.59 13.11 20.73
C ILE A 18 46.26 11.62 20.79
N TYR A 19 46.56 10.98 21.92
CA TYR A 19 46.23 9.56 22.11
C TYR A 19 44.73 9.32 22.08
N LYS A 20 43.95 10.15 22.78
CA LYS A 20 42.48 10.10 22.79
C LYS A 20 41.87 10.30 21.37
N GLU A 21 42.44 11.27 20.61
CA GLU A 21 42.00 11.52 19.23
C GLU A 21 42.31 10.34 18.29
N ARG A 22 43.49 9.72 18.41
CA ARG A 22 43.83 8.53 17.62
C ARG A 22 42.94 7.34 17.96
N LEU A 23 42.57 7.15 19.22
CA LEU A 23 41.66 6.10 19.66
C LEU A 23 40.25 6.33 19.05
N ALA A 24 39.74 7.57 19.14
CA ALA A 24 38.46 7.95 18.55
C ALA A 24 38.41 7.72 17.03
N ARG A 25 39.46 8.12 16.29
CA ARG A 25 39.58 7.87 14.86
C ARG A 25 39.59 6.37 14.52
N LYS A 26 40.20 5.53 15.34
CA LYS A 26 40.25 4.08 15.14
C LYS A 26 38.87 3.44 15.35
N ASP A 27 38.16 3.89 16.38
CA ASP A 27 36.78 3.42 16.66
C ASP A 27 35.81 3.89 15.59
N TYR A 28 35.89 5.13 15.15
CA TYR A 28 35.10 5.64 14.03
C TYR A 28 35.30 4.83 12.75
N ARG A 29 36.55 4.50 12.41
CA ARG A 29 36.88 3.66 11.25
C ARG A 29 36.29 2.25 11.36
N LYS A 30 36.28 1.64 12.57
CA LYS A 30 35.63 0.35 12.79
C LYS A 30 34.11 0.43 12.64
N LEU A 31 33.49 1.50 13.14
CA LEU A 31 32.06 1.74 12.99
C LEU A 31 31.66 1.99 11.53
N SER A 32 32.48 2.77 10.81
CA SER A 32 32.29 3.01 9.37
C SER A 32 32.36 1.70 8.55
N LEU A 33 33.31 0.83 8.83
CA LEU A 33 33.39 -0.48 8.20
C LEU A 33 32.20 -1.38 8.52
N ARG A 34 31.71 -1.37 9.77
CA ARG A 34 30.49 -2.11 10.14
C ARG A 34 29.26 -1.54 9.44
N PHE A 35 29.19 -0.24 9.27
CA PHE A 35 28.13 0.43 8.52
C PHE A 35 28.13 0.01 7.06
N GLU A 36 29.28 0.09 6.36
CA GLU A 36 29.44 -0.31 4.97
C GLU A 36 29.06 -1.80 4.77
N LEU A 37 29.37 -2.66 5.74
CA LEU A 37 29.02 -4.08 5.74
C LEU A 37 27.57 -4.35 6.19
N GLY A 38 26.79 -3.33 6.58
CA GLY A 38 25.43 -3.49 7.12
C GLY A 38 25.35 -4.28 8.43
N LYS A 39 26.46 -4.30 9.20
CA LYS A 39 26.63 -5.10 10.44
C LYS A 39 26.57 -4.28 11.72
N LEU A 40 26.02 -3.05 11.67
CA LEU A 40 25.82 -2.26 12.88
C LEU A 40 24.81 -2.92 13.81
N LYS A 41 25.15 -2.94 15.11
CA LYS A 41 24.26 -3.37 16.19
C LYS A 41 23.58 -2.16 16.84
N GLU A 42 22.59 -2.38 17.68
CA GLU A 42 21.88 -1.31 18.41
C GLU A 42 22.84 -0.44 19.23
N GLU A 43 23.80 -1.04 19.91
CA GLU A 43 24.83 -0.36 20.68
C GLU A 43 25.71 0.59 19.83
N ASP A 44 25.95 0.23 18.57
CA ASP A 44 26.75 1.04 17.65
C ASP A 44 26.01 2.35 17.28
N TYR A 45 24.65 2.35 17.18
CA TYR A 45 23.86 3.55 16.93
C TYR A 45 23.85 4.50 18.12
N VAL A 46 23.75 3.95 19.35
CA VAL A 46 23.89 4.74 20.59
C VAL A 46 25.28 5.38 20.67
N HIS A 47 26.31 4.61 20.34
CA HIS A 47 27.68 5.08 20.36
C HIS A 47 27.91 6.20 19.31
N LEU A 48 27.35 6.06 18.12
CA LEU A 48 27.37 7.10 17.10
C LEU A 48 26.69 8.38 17.58
N TYR A 49 25.53 8.28 18.19
CA TYR A 49 24.77 9.44 18.68
C TYR A 49 25.46 10.13 19.87
N LYS A 50 25.91 9.36 20.89
CA LYS A 50 26.45 9.91 22.14
C LYS A 50 27.92 10.31 22.07
N THR A 51 28.75 9.50 21.41
CA THR A 51 30.22 9.65 21.47
C THR A 51 30.72 10.56 20.34
N TYR A 52 30.12 10.44 19.13
CA TYR A 52 30.55 11.24 17.99
C TYR A 52 29.66 12.45 17.76
N ASN A 53 28.64 12.66 18.61
CA ASN A 53 27.72 13.78 18.53
C ASN A 53 27.15 13.97 17.11
N LEU A 54 26.88 12.84 16.44
CA LEU A 54 26.28 12.86 15.11
C LEU A 54 24.94 13.59 15.17
N PRO A 55 24.66 14.48 14.23
CA PRO A 55 23.38 15.16 14.18
C PRO A 55 22.23 14.13 14.15
N PHE A 56 21.17 14.41 14.90
CA PHE A 56 19.96 13.61 14.95
C PHE A 56 19.45 13.24 13.54
N ASP A 57 19.42 14.24 12.64
CA ASP A 57 18.96 14.08 11.27
C ASP A 57 19.80 13.09 10.44
N SER A 58 21.10 13.00 10.72
CA SER A 58 22.00 12.04 10.04
C SER A 58 21.65 10.59 10.39
N ILE A 59 21.24 10.35 11.62
CA ILE A 59 20.81 9.01 12.06
C ILE A 59 19.40 8.69 11.53
N LEU A 60 18.52 9.69 11.43
CA LEU A 60 17.23 9.53 10.78
C LEU A 60 17.39 9.18 9.29
N LEU A 61 18.32 9.83 8.59
CA LEU A 61 18.63 9.52 7.20
C LEU A 61 19.11 8.09 7.01
N LEU A 62 19.94 7.59 7.95
CA LEU A 62 20.38 6.20 7.97
C LEU A 62 19.19 5.23 8.13
N ALA A 63 18.31 5.49 9.10
CA ALA A 63 17.11 4.68 9.32
C ALA A 63 16.19 4.70 8.10
N SER A 64 16.04 5.86 7.46
CA SER A 64 15.29 6.01 6.20
C SER A 64 15.90 5.18 5.06
N SER A 65 17.23 5.12 4.97
CA SER A 65 17.92 4.25 3.99
C SER A 65 17.59 2.76 4.20
N PHE A 66 17.54 2.27 5.46
CA PHE A 66 17.10 0.92 5.74
C PHE A 66 15.63 0.69 5.36
N LEU A 67 14.76 1.66 5.63
CA LEU A 67 13.36 1.61 5.27
C LEU A 67 13.18 1.48 3.74
N HIS A 68 13.92 2.25 2.95
CA HIS A 68 13.90 2.19 1.48
C HIS A 68 14.40 0.86 0.91
N LYS A 69 15.33 0.20 1.63
CA LYS A 69 15.81 -1.14 1.26
C LYS A 69 14.87 -2.27 1.70
N GLY A 70 13.79 -1.96 2.43
CA GLY A 70 12.90 -2.97 3.03
C GLY A 70 13.46 -3.62 4.31
N ASP A 71 14.59 -3.13 4.85
CA ASP A 71 15.19 -3.61 6.11
C ASP A 71 14.46 -3.02 7.33
N TYR A 72 13.16 -3.30 7.44
CA TYR A 72 12.29 -2.72 8.49
C TYR A 72 12.81 -2.93 9.89
N ASN A 73 13.34 -4.12 10.21
CA ASN A 73 13.86 -4.43 11.54
C ASN A 73 15.02 -3.53 11.92
N LYS A 74 15.95 -3.23 10.99
CA LYS A 74 17.06 -2.31 11.26
C LYS A 74 16.59 -0.89 11.47
N ALA A 75 15.64 -0.40 10.65
CA ALA A 75 15.06 0.92 10.82
C ALA A 75 14.35 1.06 12.18
N ILE A 76 13.55 0.05 12.57
CA ILE A 76 12.87 -0.02 13.88
C ILE A 76 13.88 0.06 15.01
N SER A 77 14.95 -0.73 14.96
CA SER A 77 16.02 -0.76 15.98
C SER A 77 16.65 0.63 16.17
N VAL A 78 16.96 1.33 15.05
CA VAL A 78 17.50 2.70 15.10
C VAL A 78 16.51 3.66 15.76
N TYR A 79 15.23 3.64 15.38
CA TYR A 79 14.23 4.54 15.95
C TYR A 79 13.98 4.27 17.44
N LEU A 80 13.92 3.01 17.88
CA LEU A 80 13.76 2.65 19.28
C LEU A 80 14.95 3.14 20.11
N THR A 81 16.17 2.94 19.62
CA THR A 81 17.39 3.41 20.29
C THR A 81 17.40 4.94 20.43
N LEU A 82 17.02 5.67 19.38
CA LEU A 82 16.95 7.14 19.47
C LEU A 82 15.86 7.60 20.44
N LEU A 83 14.72 6.90 20.48
CA LEU A 83 13.57 7.24 21.31
C LEU A 83 13.91 7.19 22.81
N GLU A 84 14.81 6.30 23.23
CA GLU A 84 15.30 6.20 24.61
C GLU A 84 16.21 7.37 25.02
N HIS A 85 16.83 8.05 24.05
CA HIS A 85 17.85 9.07 24.30
C HIS A 85 17.43 10.48 23.95
N VAL A 86 16.29 10.66 23.26
CA VAL A 86 15.74 11.98 22.93
C VAL A 86 14.79 12.46 24.02
N ASN A 87 15.10 13.62 24.61
CA ASN A 87 14.24 14.26 25.61
C ASN A 87 13.31 15.33 25.04
N ASP A 88 13.64 15.87 23.86
CA ASP A 88 12.83 16.88 23.18
C ASP A 88 11.50 16.28 22.72
N ARG A 89 10.40 16.95 23.08
CA ARG A 89 9.03 16.47 22.80
C ARG A 89 8.73 16.39 21.31
N VAL A 90 9.17 17.38 20.53
CA VAL A 90 8.90 17.47 19.09
C VAL A 90 9.63 16.33 18.36
N LYS A 91 10.92 16.17 18.64
CA LYS A 91 11.72 15.07 18.09
C LYS A 91 11.20 13.70 18.50
N LYS A 92 10.66 13.58 19.71
CA LYS A 92 10.06 12.33 20.19
C LYS A 92 8.77 11.99 19.44
N GLU A 93 7.94 12.98 19.13
CA GLU A 93 6.73 12.81 18.32
C GLU A 93 7.10 12.39 16.89
N GLU A 94 8.07 13.07 16.26
CA GLU A 94 8.60 12.72 14.94
C GLU A 94 9.12 11.28 14.90
N LEU A 95 9.91 10.87 15.89
CA LEU A 95 10.42 9.49 15.99
C LEU A 95 9.30 8.46 16.13
N LEU A 96 8.25 8.78 16.90
CA LEU A 96 7.10 7.89 17.03
C LEU A 96 6.32 7.79 15.72
N GLU A 97 6.17 8.88 14.97
CA GLU A 97 5.53 8.84 13.64
C GLU A 97 6.32 7.96 12.66
N LEU A 98 7.64 8.13 12.60
CA LEU A 98 8.53 7.32 11.77
C LEU A 98 8.51 5.85 12.17
N LEU A 99 8.53 5.56 13.47
CA LEU A 99 8.45 4.20 14.01
C LEU A 99 7.09 3.56 13.69
N GLY A 100 5.98 4.28 13.91
CA GLY A 100 4.62 3.81 13.60
C GLY A 100 4.45 3.49 12.12
N THR A 101 4.94 4.39 11.24
CA THR A 101 4.93 4.20 9.78
C THR A 101 5.81 3.03 9.35
N THR A 102 6.96 2.83 10.00
CA THR A 102 7.85 1.70 9.71
C THR A 102 7.22 0.37 10.12
N TYR A 103 6.56 0.32 11.28
CA TYR A 103 5.78 -0.85 11.68
C TYR A 103 4.65 -1.13 10.69
N PHE A 104 3.94 -0.10 10.21
CA PHE A 104 2.88 -0.25 9.21
C PHE A 104 3.43 -0.86 7.91
N LYS A 105 4.49 -0.28 7.35
CA LYS A 105 5.14 -0.77 6.11
C LYS A 105 5.71 -2.18 6.26
N GLY A 106 6.21 -2.53 7.43
CA GLY A 106 6.70 -3.87 7.77
C GLY A 106 5.60 -4.91 8.07
N GLY A 107 4.32 -4.51 8.03
CA GLY A 107 3.19 -5.40 8.33
C GLY A 107 2.93 -5.65 9.83
N PHE A 108 3.66 -4.98 10.73
CA PHE A 108 3.48 -5.09 12.18
C PHE A 108 2.31 -4.22 12.68
N LEU A 109 1.10 -4.51 12.16
CA LEU A 109 -0.08 -3.64 12.29
C LEU A 109 -0.47 -3.34 13.75
N GLN A 110 -0.39 -4.31 14.65
CA GLN A 110 -0.72 -4.09 16.07
C GLN A 110 0.25 -3.11 16.75
N ARG A 111 1.55 -3.28 16.49
CA ARG A 111 2.58 -2.35 17.01
C ARG A 111 2.40 -0.96 16.42
N SER A 112 2.12 -0.86 15.13
CA SER A 112 1.81 0.41 14.46
C SER A 112 0.64 1.12 15.13
N LYS A 113 -0.47 0.40 15.37
CA LYS A 113 -1.64 0.91 16.10
C LYS A 113 -1.28 1.48 17.46
N GLU A 114 -0.53 0.73 18.26
CA GLU A 114 -0.12 1.15 19.61
C GLU A 114 0.71 2.44 19.58
N ILE A 115 1.62 2.59 18.62
CA ILE A 115 2.43 3.79 18.46
C ILE A 115 1.56 4.98 18.09
N PHE A 116 0.67 4.88 17.11
CA PHE A 116 -0.20 5.99 16.72
C PHE A 116 -1.19 6.38 17.83
N LEU A 117 -1.77 5.40 18.54
CA LEU A 117 -2.58 5.68 19.72
C LEU A 117 -1.78 6.37 20.83
N ARG A 118 -0.49 6.03 20.99
CA ARG A 118 0.39 6.72 21.93
C ARG A 118 0.61 8.19 21.53
N ILE A 119 0.80 8.47 20.25
CA ILE A 119 0.89 9.87 19.75
C ILE A 119 -0.39 10.63 20.08
N LEU A 120 -1.55 10.06 19.82
CA LEU A 120 -2.83 10.71 20.04
C LEU A 120 -3.16 10.98 21.52
N LYS A 121 -2.54 10.27 22.48
CA LYS A 121 -2.69 10.56 23.92
C LYS A 121 -2.13 11.94 24.32
N PHE A 122 -1.08 12.43 23.66
CA PHE A 122 -0.47 13.73 23.96
C PHE A 122 -0.63 14.76 22.85
N SER A 123 -0.99 14.32 21.64
CA SER A 123 -1.29 15.18 20.47
C SER A 123 -2.58 14.68 19.78
N PRO A 124 -3.79 14.88 20.39
CA PRO A 124 -5.04 14.29 19.88
C PRO A 124 -5.44 14.79 18.49
N ARG A 125 -4.95 15.95 18.06
CA ARG A 125 -5.21 16.55 16.74
C ARG A 125 -4.12 16.29 15.71
N ASN A 126 -3.21 15.34 15.96
CA ASN A 126 -2.15 14.97 15.02
C ASN A 126 -2.77 14.28 13.78
N LYS A 127 -2.89 15.02 12.66
CA LYS A 127 -3.50 14.54 11.41
C LYS A 127 -2.75 13.34 10.83
N ASN A 128 -1.41 13.31 10.94
CA ASN A 128 -0.61 12.20 10.42
C ASN A 128 -0.89 10.90 11.18
N ALA A 129 -0.93 10.97 12.51
CA ALA A 129 -1.25 9.82 13.34
C ALA A 129 -2.67 9.30 13.07
N LEU A 130 -3.68 10.19 12.93
CA LEU A 130 -5.05 9.81 12.60
C LEU A 130 -5.12 9.15 11.21
N ASN A 131 -4.49 9.72 10.18
CA ASN A 131 -4.47 9.13 8.84
C ASN A 131 -3.85 7.74 8.82
N HIS A 132 -2.72 7.55 9.49
CA HIS A 132 -2.10 6.22 9.57
C HIS A 132 -2.94 5.24 10.40
N LEU A 133 -3.57 5.71 11.47
CA LEU A 133 -4.43 4.86 12.30
C LEU A 133 -5.67 4.39 11.52
N LEU A 134 -6.25 5.25 10.67
CA LEU A 134 -7.30 4.87 9.72
C LEU A 134 -6.84 3.69 8.84
N LEU A 135 -5.67 3.81 8.20
CA LEU A 135 -5.11 2.75 7.36
C LEU A 135 -4.83 1.46 8.14
N VAL A 136 -4.33 1.59 9.37
CA VAL A 136 -4.06 0.45 10.24
C VAL A 136 -5.35 -0.29 10.60
N TYR A 137 -6.40 0.42 11.00
CA TYR A 137 -7.69 -0.20 11.32
C TYR A 137 -8.33 -0.87 10.09
N GLU A 138 -8.23 -0.25 8.91
CA GLU A 138 -8.69 -0.84 7.66
C GLU A 138 -7.95 -2.16 7.36
N LYS A 139 -6.62 -2.19 7.45
CA LYS A 139 -5.83 -3.42 7.26
C LYS A 139 -6.07 -4.49 8.34
N LEU A 140 -6.45 -4.09 9.55
CA LEU A 140 -6.89 -4.99 10.63
C LEU A 140 -8.35 -5.43 10.47
N LYS A 141 -9.08 -4.94 9.46
CA LYS A 141 -10.52 -5.16 9.22
C LYS A 141 -11.42 -4.66 10.37
N ASP A 142 -10.94 -3.73 11.19
CA ASP A 142 -11.72 -3.05 12.23
C ASP A 142 -12.36 -1.78 11.63
N PHE A 143 -13.28 -2.00 10.67
CA PHE A 143 -13.86 -0.91 9.86
C PHE A 143 -14.70 0.06 10.68
N GLN A 144 -15.27 -0.37 11.81
CA GLN A 144 -16.00 0.52 12.70
C GLN A 144 -15.08 1.56 13.33
N LYS A 145 -13.93 1.12 13.87
CA LYS A 145 -12.93 2.05 14.40
C LYS A 145 -12.30 2.91 13.31
N ALA A 146 -12.10 2.37 12.11
CA ALA A 146 -11.67 3.16 10.96
C ALA A 146 -12.68 4.29 10.68
N LYS A 147 -13.99 4.01 10.75
CA LYS A 147 -15.05 5.00 10.56
C LYS A 147 -15.08 6.06 11.69
N GLU A 148 -14.82 5.68 12.94
CA GLU A 148 -14.67 6.65 14.05
C GLU A 148 -13.52 7.64 13.78
N ILE A 149 -12.38 7.16 13.23
CA ILE A 149 -11.25 8.02 12.86
C ILE A 149 -11.63 9.00 11.75
N THR A 150 -12.48 8.62 10.79
CA THR A 150 -12.93 9.59 9.76
C THR A 150 -13.68 10.76 10.36
N THR A 151 -14.48 10.54 11.39
CA THR A 151 -15.19 11.61 12.12
C THR A 151 -14.19 12.56 12.80
N CYS A 152 -13.14 12.02 13.46
CA CYS A 152 -12.08 12.85 14.03
C CYS A 152 -11.32 13.68 12.99
N LEU A 153 -11.12 13.12 11.78
CA LEU A 153 -10.46 13.84 10.69
C LEU A 153 -11.34 14.94 10.10
N GLU A 154 -12.67 14.76 10.03
CA GLU A 154 -13.61 15.79 9.61
C GLU A 154 -13.63 16.99 10.57
N GLU A 155 -13.56 16.75 11.88
CA GLU A 155 -13.41 17.81 12.88
C GLU A 155 -12.13 18.64 12.71
N LEU A 156 -11.18 18.14 11.91
CA LEU A 156 -9.93 18.80 11.53
C LEU A 156 -9.97 19.38 10.11
N ASP A 157 -11.17 19.65 9.59
CA ASP A 157 -11.43 20.25 8.28
C ASP A 157 -10.92 19.37 7.09
N LYS A 158 -10.95 18.05 7.22
CA LYS A 158 -10.64 17.11 6.13
C LYS A 158 -11.94 16.53 5.58
N ASP A 159 -12.14 16.64 4.26
CA ASP A 159 -13.24 15.93 3.61
C ASP A 159 -13.00 14.42 3.64
N MET A 160 -13.91 13.68 4.27
CA MET A 160 -13.86 12.23 4.44
C MET A 160 -15.07 11.51 3.82
N ASN A 161 -15.85 12.17 2.96
CA ASN A 161 -17.05 11.58 2.37
C ASN A 161 -16.76 10.30 1.60
N ILE A 162 -15.70 10.31 0.78
CA ILE A 162 -15.26 9.13 0.00
C ILE A 162 -14.86 7.99 0.95
N ASP A 163 -14.07 8.28 1.98
CA ASP A 163 -13.62 7.27 2.97
C ASP A 163 -14.82 6.67 3.71
N LYS A 164 -15.82 7.46 4.07
CA LYS A 164 -17.04 6.96 4.76
C LYS A 164 -17.84 6.02 3.89
N ILE A 165 -18.16 6.41 2.63
CA ILE A 165 -18.90 5.57 1.69
C ILE A 165 -18.16 4.26 1.46
N TYR A 166 -16.84 4.33 1.28
CA TYR A 166 -15.99 3.16 1.13
C TYR A 166 -16.02 2.25 2.36
N LEU A 167 -15.85 2.81 3.56
CA LEU A 167 -15.90 2.04 4.81
C LEU A 167 -17.28 1.44 5.07
N ASP A 168 -18.37 2.15 4.78
CA ASP A 168 -19.73 1.62 4.89
C ASP A 168 -19.92 0.40 3.98
N SER A 169 -19.40 0.48 2.75
CA SER A 169 -19.41 -0.66 1.84
C SER A 169 -18.61 -1.85 2.39
N LEU A 170 -17.42 -1.60 2.99
CA LEU A 170 -16.62 -2.67 3.60
C LEU A 170 -17.27 -3.27 4.85
N ILE A 171 -17.96 -2.47 5.66
CA ILE A 171 -18.73 -2.95 6.82
C ILE A 171 -19.81 -3.93 6.35
N ILE A 172 -20.61 -3.53 5.33
CA ILE A 172 -21.66 -4.40 4.77
C ILE A 172 -21.07 -5.69 4.20
N LEU A 173 -19.97 -5.59 3.43
CA LEU A 173 -19.32 -6.74 2.82
C LEU A 173 -18.78 -7.75 3.82
N ASN A 174 -18.29 -7.28 4.96
CA ASN A 174 -17.66 -8.12 5.97
C ASN A 174 -18.57 -8.49 7.15
N ASP A 175 -19.83 -8.04 7.13
CA ASP A 175 -20.79 -8.42 8.16
C ASP A 175 -21.24 -9.88 7.96
N SER A 176 -20.77 -10.77 8.82
CA SER A 176 -21.09 -12.21 8.77
C SER A 176 -22.53 -12.55 9.12
N ILE A 177 -23.28 -11.62 9.71
CA ILE A 177 -24.68 -11.84 10.13
C ILE A 177 -25.63 -11.62 8.94
N LEU A 178 -25.28 -10.73 8.02
CA LEU A 178 -26.11 -10.41 6.85
C LEU A 178 -26.04 -11.53 5.80
N SER A 179 -27.20 -11.91 5.25
CA SER A 179 -27.27 -12.78 4.08
C SER A 179 -26.71 -12.09 2.83
N TYR A 180 -26.39 -12.85 1.79
CA TYR A 180 -25.89 -12.29 0.53
C TYR A 180 -26.94 -11.39 -0.16
N GLU A 181 -28.21 -11.75 -0.07
CA GLU A 181 -29.33 -10.97 -0.60
C GLU A 181 -29.40 -9.61 0.11
N LYS A 182 -29.32 -9.63 1.45
CA LYS A 182 -29.39 -8.38 2.23
C LYS A 182 -28.18 -7.48 1.99
N ARG A 183 -26.99 -8.06 1.85
CA ARG A 183 -25.80 -7.29 1.44
C ARG A 183 -25.97 -6.69 0.04
N THR A 184 -26.55 -7.46 -0.91
CA THR A 184 -26.85 -6.99 -2.25
C THR A 184 -27.77 -5.76 -2.20
N GLU A 185 -28.87 -5.80 -1.45
CA GLU A 185 -29.80 -4.68 -1.29
C GLU A 185 -29.08 -3.41 -0.76
N LEU A 186 -28.38 -3.55 0.35
CA LEU A 186 -27.72 -2.43 1.01
C LEU A 186 -26.60 -1.82 0.13
N LEU A 187 -25.79 -2.65 -0.53
CA LEU A 187 -24.74 -2.17 -1.45
C LEU A 187 -25.36 -1.54 -2.70
N TYR A 188 -26.49 -2.03 -3.19
CA TYR A 188 -27.19 -1.46 -4.33
C TYR A 188 -27.75 -0.07 -4.01
N GLU A 189 -28.26 0.17 -2.80
CA GLU A 189 -28.66 1.50 -2.35
C GLU A 189 -27.49 2.47 -2.38
N ILE A 190 -26.33 2.10 -1.82
CA ILE A 190 -25.12 2.93 -1.88
C ILE A 190 -24.67 3.15 -3.33
N PHE A 191 -24.71 2.12 -4.17
CA PHE A 191 -24.31 2.21 -5.57
C PHE A 191 -25.19 3.15 -6.40
N LYS A 192 -26.49 3.19 -6.14
CA LYS A 192 -27.41 4.13 -6.81
C LYS A 192 -27.06 5.58 -6.50
N GLU A 193 -26.68 5.88 -5.27
CA GLU A 193 -26.29 7.22 -4.85
C GLU A 193 -24.85 7.55 -5.26
N ASN A 194 -23.95 6.56 -5.22
CA ASN A 194 -22.51 6.73 -5.40
C ASN A 194 -21.90 5.64 -6.29
N LYS A 195 -21.78 5.94 -7.59
CA LYS A 195 -21.16 5.03 -8.57
C LYS A 195 -19.67 4.72 -8.30
N MET A 196 -19.02 5.39 -7.36
CA MET A 196 -17.61 5.13 -7.02
C MET A 196 -17.35 3.73 -6.48
N ILE A 197 -18.33 3.10 -5.82
CA ILE A 197 -18.20 1.72 -5.30
C ILE A 197 -18.49 0.65 -6.35
N GLU A 198 -18.73 1.03 -7.60
CA GLU A 198 -19.18 0.18 -8.70
C GLU A 198 -18.33 -1.10 -8.84
N ARG A 199 -17.00 -0.97 -8.89
CA ARG A 199 -16.12 -2.12 -9.00
C ARG A 199 -16.20 -3.06 -7.77
N ILE A 200 -16.31 -2.49 -6.57
CA ILE A 200 -16.47 -3.28 -5.33
C ILE A 200 -17.79 -4.06 -5.40
N PHE A 201 -18.86 -3.38 -5.75
CA PHE A 201 -20.19 -3.99 -5.82
C PHE A 201 -20.27 -5.03 -6.94
N ALA A 202 -19.79 -4.72 -8.15
CA ALA A 202 -19.74 -5.67 -9.25
C ALA A 202 -18.94 -6.93 -8.90
N SER A 203 -17.76 -6.78 -8.26
CA SER A 203 -16.95 -7.92 -7.82
C SER A 203 -17.67 -8.79 -6.80
N PHE A 204 -18.40 -8.18 -5.86
CA PHE A 204 -19.23 -8.91 -4.90
C PHE A 204 -20.37 -9.68 -5.61
N LEU A 205 -21.10 -9.03 -6.53
CA LEU A 205 -22.20 -9.66 -7.25
C LEU A 205 -21.72 -10.83 -8.10
N ILE A 206 -20.62 -10.67 -8.82
CA ILE A 206 -20.04 -11.72 -9.66
C ILE A 206 -19.64 -12.94 -8.82
N GLN A 207 -19.22 -12.74 -7.58
CA GLN A 207 -18.84 -13.82 -6.70
C GLN A 207 -20.04 -14.50 -6.02
N PHE A 208 -21.05 -13.73 -5.58
CA PHE A 208 -22.10 -14.20 -4.68
C PHE A 208 -23.52 -14.11 -5.21
N ASN A 209 -23.78 -13.25 -6.21
CA ASN A 209 -25.12 -13.03 -6.76
C ASN A 209 -25.09 -12.66 -8.25
N LYS A 210 -24.53 -13.57 -9.07
CA LYS A 210 -24.41 -13.37 -10.53
C LYS A 210 -25.74 -13.03 -11.23
N PRO A 211 -26.90 -13.66 -10.89
CA PRO A 211 -28.17 -13.31 -11.51
C PRO A 211 -28.49 -11.84 -11.36
N PHE A 212 -28.32 -11.26 -10.17
CA PHE A 212 -28.56 -9.84 -9.95
C PHE A 212 -27.64 -8.95 -10.80
N PHE A 213 -26.34 -9.31 -10.93
CA PHE A 213 -25.42 -8.58 -11.78
C PHE A 213 -25.91 -8.52 -13.24
N TRP A 214 -26.29 -9.68 -13.79
CA TRP A 214 -26.72 -9.77 -15.18
C TRP A 214 -28.07 -9.09 -15.45
N GLU A 215 -28.99 -9.09 -14.50
CA GLU A 215 -30.26 -8.36 -14.61
C GLU A 215 -30.04 -6.84 -14.68
N HIS A 216 -29.01 -6.33 -13.99
CA HIS A 216 -28.71 -4.90 -13.91
C HIS A 216 -27.48 -4.47 -14.72
N VAL A 217 -26.99 -5.32 -15.63
CA VAL A 217 -25.72 -5.09 -16.36
C VAL A 217 -25.63 -3.75 -17.10
N LYS A 218 -26.78 -3.19 -17.49
CA LYS A 218 -26.86 -1.85 -18.12
C LYS A 218 -26.47 -0.69 -17.20
N GLU A 219 -26.58 -0.90 -15.90
CA GLU A 219 -26.28 0.13 -14.91
C GLU A 219 -24.78 0.22 -14.58
N PHE A 220 -24.00 -0.76 -15.05
CA PHE A 220 -22.59 -0.93 -14.78
C PHE A 220 -21.73 -0.50 -15.98
N ASP A 221 -20.68 0.27 -15.68
CA ASP A 221 -19.62 0.59 -16.64
C ASP A 221 -18.52 -0.48 -16.56
N CYS A 222 -18.74 -1.60 -17.27
CA CYS A 222 -17.85 -2.75 -17.25
C CYS A 222 -16.42 -2.45 -17.73
N SER A 223 -16.18 -1.32 -18.40
CA SER A 223 -14.86 -0.90 -18.84
C SER A 223 -13.92 -0.60 -17.66
N LYS A 224 -14.46 -0.23 -16.49
CA LYS A 224 -13.69 0.07 -15.27
C LYS A 224 -13.11 -1.19 -14.60
N TYR A 225 -13.58 -2.37 -14.98
CA TYR A 225 -13.13 -3.66 -14.43
C TYR A 225 -13.09 -4.75 -15.51
N THR A 226 -12.51 -4.39 -16.65
CA THR A 226 -12.28 -5.27 -17.81
C THR A 226 -11.58 -6.57 -17.40
N ASP A 227 -10.63 -6.51 -16.49
CA ASP A 227 -9.93 -7.67 -15.93
C ASP A 227 -10.91 -8.68 -15.28
N VAL A 228 -11.88 -8.19 -14.51
CA VAL A 228 -12.90 -9.05 -13.89
C VAL A 228 -13.76 -9.71 -14.94
N MET A 229 -14.21 -8.94 -15.96
CA MET A 229 -15.03 -9.49 -17.06
C MET A 229 -14.23 -10.47 -17.92
N TRP A 230 -12.95 -10.19 -18.17
CA TRP A 230 -12.07 -11.05 -18.97
C TRP A 230 -11.84 -12.42 -18.31
N TYR A 231 -11.69 -12.46 -16.98
CA TYR A 231 -11.43 -13.72 -16.27
C TYR A 231 -12.67 -14.49 -15.85
N LEU A 232 -13.88 -14.03 -16.21
CA LEU A 232 -15.09 -14.83 -16.01
C LEU A 232 -15.03 -16.15 -16.79
N ASN A 233 -15.48 -17.24 -16.14
CA ASN A 233 -15.65 -18.52 -16.80
C ASN A 233 -16.82 -18.45 -17.79
N PHE A 234 -16.75 -19.26 -18.85
CA PHE A 234 -17.77 -19.30 -19.88
C PHE A 234 -19.17 -19.56 -19.30
N ASP A 235 -19.29 -20.51 -18.38
CA ASP A 235 -20.56 -20.92 -17.76
C ASP A 235 -21.16 -19.85 -16.82
N ASP A 236 -20.36 -18.87 -16.42
CA ASP A 236 -20.79 -17.78 -15.55
C ASP A 236 -21.35 -16.58 -16.32
N ILE A 237 -21.26 -16.61 -17.66
CA ILE A 237 -21.66 -15.51 -18.55
C ILE A 237 -23.08 -15.72 -19.04
N ASN A 238 -23.93 -14.70 -18.83
CA ASN A 238 -25.25 -14.67 -19.42
C ASN A 238 -25.19 -13.96 -20.78
N PHE A 239 -25.05 -14.73 -21.87
CA PHE A 239 -24.92 -14.19 -23.22
C PHE A 239 -26.16 -13.44 -23.70
N ASP A 240 -27.35 -13.79 -23.20
CA ASP A 240 -28.58 -13.04 -23.54
C ASP A 240 -28.53 -11.62 -22.98
N LYS A 241 -27.82 -11.42 -21.88
CA LYS A 241 -27.63 -10.12 -21.24
C LYS A 241 -26.39 -9.38 -21.72
N VAL A 242 -25.40 -10.07 -22.22
CA VAL A 242 -24.18 -9.46 -22.80
C VAL A 242 -24.53 -8.49 -23.91
N VAL A 243 -25.51 -8.82 -24.77
CA VAL A 243 -25.96 -7.98 -25.90
C VAL A 243 -26.54 -6.63 -25.45
N GLU A 244 -26.90 -6.51 -24.17
CA GLU A 244 -27.41 -5.27 -23.60
C GLU A 244 -26.28 -4.26 -23.23
N ASN A 245 -25.00 -4.70 -23.28
CA ASN A 245 -23.83 -3.89 -22.95
C ASN A 245 -22.78 -4.00 -24.08
N GLN A 246 -22.66 -2.94 -24.88
CA GLN A 246 -21.77 -2.92 -26.04
C GLN A 246 -20.32 -3.27 -25.70
N PHE A 247 -19.79 -2.79 -24.58
CA PHE A 247 -18.43 -3.09 -24.16
C PHE A 247 -18.23 -4.60 -23.89
N LEU A 248 -19.19 -5.28 -23.27
CA LEU A 248 -19.12 -6.72 -23.04
C LEU A 248 -19.19 -7.52 -24.34
N VAL A 249 -19.97 -7.04 -25.33
CA VAL A 249 -19.98 -7.63 -26.66
C VAL A 249 -18.57 -7.58 -27.27
N GLU A 250 -17.87 -6.47 -27.17
CA GLU A 250 -16.48 -6.32 -27.66
C GLU A 250 -15.51 -7.23 -26.91
N VAL A 251 -15.55 -7.24 -25.59
CA VAL A 251 -14.71 -8.12 -24.73
C VAL A 251 -14.87 -9.59 -25.09
N TYR A 252 -16.13 -10.08 -25.24
CA TYR A 252 -16.35 -11.51 -25.49
C TYR A 252 -16.15 -11.90 -26.95
N ASN A 253 -16.24 -10.97 -27.91
CA ASN A 253 -15.73 -11.17 -29.26
C ASN A 253 -14.19 -11.29 -29.28
N ALA A 254 -13.50 -10.40 -28.57
CA ALA A 254 -12.04 -10.46 -28.42
C ALA A 254 -11.58 -11.75 -27.72
N LYS A 255 -12.35 -12.26 -26.77
CA LYS A 255 -12.08 -13.53 -26.08
C LYS A 255 -12.41 -14.78 -26.92
N GLY A 256 -13.13 -14.59 -28.06
CA GLY A 256 -13.54 -15.67 -28.95
C GLY A 256 -14.75 -16.46 -28.45
N TYR A 257 -15.52 -15.91 -27.53
CA TYR A 257 -16.77 -16.49 -27.03
C TYR A 257 -18.00 -16.09 -27.89
N LEU A 258 -17.88 -14.97 -28.58
CA LEU A 258 -18.83 -14.49 -29.58
C LEU A 258 -18.09 -14.33 -30.92
N ASN A 259 -18.85 -14.37 -32.00
CA ASN A 259 -18.36 -14.11 -33.38
C ASN A 259 -19.37 -13.22 -34.12
N THR A 260 -19.65 -12.06 -33.49
CA THR A 260 -20.67 -11.12 -34.01
C THR A 260 -20.06 -9.80 -34.51
N LEU A 261 -18.80 -9.51 -34.13
CA LEU A 261 -18.07 -8.30 -34.50
C LEU A 261 -16.82 -8.63 -35.32
N ASN A 262 -16.53 -7.83 -36.33
CA ASN A 262 -15.26 -7.83 -37.05
C ASN A 262 -14.32 -6.71 -36.58
N HIS A 263 -14.83 -5.76 -35.83
CA HIS A 263 -14.10 -4.58 -35.35
C HIS A 263 -14.75 -4.06 -34.07
N SER A 264 -13.92 -3.66 -33.10
CA SER A 264 -14.28 -2.96 -31.87
C SER A 264 -13.74 -1.54 -31.92
N GLY A 265 -13.89 -0.77 -30.86
CA GLY A 265 -13.24 0.53 -30.71
C GLY A 265 -11.85 0.47 -30.11
N ASP A 266 -11.38 -0.71 -29.71
CA ASP A 266 -10.13 -0.93 -28.99
C ASP A 266 -9.15 -1.74 -29.83
N PHE A 267 -7.92 -1.24 -29.97
CA PHE A 267 -6.88 -1.87 -30.79
C PHE A 267 -6.52 -3.30 -30.34
N ASP A 268 -6.40 -3.53 -29.04
CA ASP A 268 -6.01 -4.84 -28.49
C ASP A 268 -7.15 -5.85 -28.72
N PHE A 269 -8.41 -5.43 -28.60
CA PHE A 269 -9.56 -6.26 -28.90
C PHE A 269 -9.64 -6.62 -30.40
N ASP A 270 -9.39 -5.65 -31.28
CA ASP A 270 -9.39 -5.88 -32.72
C ASP A 270 -8.34 -6.90 -33.16
N ILE A 271 -7.13 -6.81 -32.59
CA ILE A 271 -6.08 -7.80 -32.84
C ILE A 271 -6.53 -9.19 -32.37
N LEU A 272 -7.14 -9.30 -31.18
CA LEU A 272 -7.62 -10.59 -30.67
C LEU A 272 -8.76 -11.17 -31.53
N ILE A 273 -9.69 -10.33 -31.98
CA ILE A 273 -10.78 -10.73 -32.91
C ILE A 273 -10.17 -11.31 -34.21
N LEU A 274 -9.21 -10.61 -34.81
CA LEU A 274 -8.51 -11.08 -36.03
C LEU A 274 -7.76 -12.40 -35.78
N LEU A 275 -7.06 -12.54 -34.67
CA LEU A 275 -6.33 -13.75 -34.31
C LEU A 275 -7.27 -14.95 -34.09
N ASN A 276 -8.46 -14.71 -33.50
CA ASN A 276 -9.48 -15.75 -33.31
C ASN A 276 -10.12 -16.24 -34.62
N GLN A 277 -10.15 -15.39 -35.65
CA GLN A 277 -10.67 -15.72 -36.98
C GLN A 277 -9.65 -16.43 -37.86
N HIS A 278 -8.36 -16.44 -37.47
CA HIS A 278 -7.30 -17.03 -38.27
C HIS A 278 -7.31 -18.57 -38.15
N GLU A 279 -7.08 -19.28 -39.29
CA GLU A 279 -7.08 -20.75 -39.33
C GLU A 279 -6.07 -21.40 -38.35
N HIS A 280 -4.91 -20.79 -38.19
CA HIS A 280 -3.93 -21.18 -37.17
C HIS A 280 -4.12 -20.35 -35.92
N LYS A 281 -4.71 -20.92 -34.89
CA LYS A 281 -4.91 -20.23 -33.60
C LYS A 281 -3.59 -19.77 -33.01
N ILE A 282 -3.39 -18.47 -32.96
CA ILE A 282 -2.28 -17.85 -32.26
C ILE A 282 -2.72 -17.61 -30.81
N ASN A 283 -1.99 -18.18 -29.88
CA ASN A 283 -2.30 -18.04 -28.46
C ASN A 283 -1.95 -16.62 -27.96
N ALA A 284 -2.91 -15.74 -28.00
CA ALA A 284 -2.83 -14.39 -27.47
C ALA A 284 -3.93 -14.16 -26.41
N SER A 285 -3.68 -13.27 -25.48
CA SER A 285 -4.60 -12.91 -24.40
C SER A 285 -4.34 -11.48 -23.97
N LEU A 286 -5.12 -10.99 -23.02
CA LEU A 286 -4.86 -9.76 -22.31
C LEU A 286 -4.11 -10.00 -21.01
N ASP A 287 -3.17 -9.13 -20.72
CA ASP A 287 -2.57 -8.92 -19.41
C ASP A 287 -3.04 -7.58 -18.85
N PHE A 288 -3.11 -7.45 -17.54
CA PHE A 288 -3.68 -6.29 -16.89
C PHE A 288 -2.70 -5.64 -15.92
N GLU A 289 -2.65 -4.32 -15.96
CA GLU A 289 -1.98 -3.50 -14.97
C GLU A 289 -2.95 -2.44 -14.41
N PHE A 290 -2.67 -1.94 -13.22
CA PHE A 290 -3.55 -1.01 -12.54
C PHE A 290 -2.80 0.29 -12.26
N ILE A 291 -3.22 1.37 -12.91
CA ILE A 291 -2.55 2.67 -12.83
C ILE A 291 -3.34 3.59 -11.91
N CYS A 292 -2.69 4.07 -10.85
CA CYS A 292 -3.30 5.03 -9.95
C CYS A 292 -3.51 6.38 -10.63
N SER A 293 -4.74 6.88 -10.69
CA SER A 293 -5.07 8.20 -11.24
C SER A 293 -4.45 9.35 -10.44
N SER A 294 -4.19 9.13 -9.14
CA SER A 294 -3.66 10.12 -8.20
C SER A 294 -2.13 10.26 -8.30
N CYS A 295 -1.39 9.17 -8.10
CA CYS A 295 0.09 9.20 -8.06
C CYS A 295 0.78 8.63 -9.29
N LYS A 296 0.03 8.11 -10.28
CA LYS A 296 0.51 7.54 -11.55
C LYS A 296 1.39 6.29 -11.44
N HIS A 297 1.53 5.71 -10.25
CA HIS A 297 2.22 4.43 -10.10
C HIS A 297 1.38 3.29 -10.69
N SER A 298 2.07 2.37 -11.36
CA SER A 298 1.50 1.12 -11.89
C SER A 298 1.66 -0.01 -10.88
N HIS A 299 0.64 -0.86 -10.78
CA HIS A 299 0.58 -2.00 -9.88
C HIS A 299 0.13 -3.25 -10.65
N PRO A 300 0.72 -4.42 -10.38
CA PRO A 300 0.37 -5.67 -11.07
C PRO A 300 -0.95 -6.29 -10.58
N ILE A 301 -1.43 -5.87 -9.41
CA ILE A 301 -2.64 -6.41 -8.77
C ILE A 301 -3.53 -5.24 -8.37
N PHE A 302 -4.85 -5.40 -8.55
CA PHE A 302 -5.84 -4.44 -8.07
C PHE A 302 -5.92 -4.44 -6.56
N ASP A 303 -5.95 -3.24 -5.97
CA ASP A 303 -6.36 -3.01 -4.59
C ASP A 303 -7.36 -1.84 -4.56
N THR A 304 -8.27 -1.83 -3.63
CA THR A 304 -9.24 -0.73 -3.46
C THR A 304 -8.58 0.55 -2.97
N ARG A 305 -7.41 0.43 -2.35
CA ARG A 305 -6.57 1.56 -1.93
C ARG A 305 -5.19 1.44 -2.57
N CYS A 306 -4.74 2.50 -3.23
CA CYS A 306 -3.42 2.51 -3.86
C CYS A 306 -2.31 2.17 -2.84
N PRO A 307 -1.49 1.13 -3.06
CA PRO A 307 -0.41 0.77 -2.14
C PRO A 307 0.65 1.86 -1.94
N HIS A 308 0.81 2.76 -2.92
CA HIS A 308 1.83 3.81 -2.88
C HIS A 308 1.34 5.09 -2.17
N CYS A 309 0.20 5.65 -2.59
CA CYS A 309 -0.29 6.94 -2.08
C CYS A 309 -1.52 6.85 -1.17
N HIS A 310 -2.04 5.65 -0.98
CA HIS A 310 -3.20 5.33 -0.15
C HIS A 310 -4.53 5.99 -0.57
N SER A 311 -4.62 6.56 -1.78
CA SER A 311 -5.88 7.06 -2.32
C SER A 311 -6.85 5.91 -2.58
N ILE A 312 -8.15 6.13 -2.28
CA ILE A 312 -9.20 5.13 -2.40
C ILE A 312 -9.74 5.10 -3.83
N LEU A 313 -9.98 3.91 -4.36
CA LEU A 313 -10.65 3.64 -5.65
C LEU A 313 -10.05 4.42 -6.84
N THR A 314 -8.74 4.64 -6.82
CA THR A 314 -8.01 5.39 -7.84
C THR A 314 -7.25 4.51 -8.83
N LEU A 315 -7.29 3.19 -8.65
CA LEU A 315 -6.63 2.25 -9.56
C LEU A 315 -7.53 1.98 -10.77
N ASN A 316 -7.11 2.47 -11.93
CA ASN A 316 -7.76 2.20 -13.20
C ASN A 316 -7.11 1.01 -13.89
N VAL A 317 -7.93 0.09 -14.39
CA VAL A 317 -7.46 -1.05 -15.17
C VAL A 317 -6.96 -0.58 -16.54
N LYS A 318 -5.82 -1.12 -16.95
CA LYS A 318 -5.29 -0.99 -18.30
C LYS A 318 -4.89 -2.37 -18.79
N HIS A 319 -5.31 -2.72 -19.98
CA HIS A 319 -4.95 -3.98 -20.62
C HIS A 319 -3.86 -3.79 -21.68
N ARG A 320 -3.22 -4.87 -22.02
CA ARG A 320 -2.25 -4.98 -23.11
C ARG A 320 -2.24 -6.39 -23.67
N LEU A 321 -1.93 -6.52 -24.95
CA LEU A 321 -1.74 -7.82 -25.57
C LEU A 321 -0.56 -8.55 -24.96
N THR A 322 -0.74 -9.83 -24.70
CA THR A 322 0.29 -10.74 -24.26
C THR A 322 0.16 -12.10 -24.96
N LYS A 323 1.26 -12.85 -25.00
CA LYS A 323 1.21 -14.23 -25.44
C LYS A 323 0.58 -15.07 -24.33
N SER A 324 -0.54 -15.77 -24.63
CA SER A 324 -1.09 -16.69 -23.66
C SER A 324 -0.19 -17.93 -23.58
N PHE A 325 0.32 -18.19 -22.39
CA PHE A 325 0.96 -19.46 -22.09
C PHE A 325 -0.16 -20.42 -21.67
N TYR A 326 -0.58 -21.30 -22.57
CA TYR A 326 -1.35 -22.47 -22.14
C TYR A 326 -0.43 -23.32 -21.26
N THR A 327 -0.46 -23.10 -19.96
CA THR A 327 -0.28 -24.21 -19.07
C THR A 327 -1.52 -25.05 -19.22
N SER A 328 -1.40 -26.21 -19.86
CA SER A 328 -2.33 -27.31 -19.69
C SER A 328 -2.37 -27.61 -18.18
N ASN A 329 -3.20 -26.92 -17.45
CA ASN A 329 -3.52 -27.26 -16.07
C ASN A 329 -4.33 -28.56 -16.11
N GLN A 330 -3.59 -29.67 -16.22
CA GLN A 330 -4.01 -30.89 -15.61
C GLN A 330 -4.03 -30.60 -14.10
N SER A 331 -5.25 -30.43 -13.58
CA SER A 331 -5.69 -30.77 -12.23
C SER A 331 -4.59 -30.87 -11.15
N LEU A 332 -4.45 -29.83 -10.32
CA LEU A 332 -4.26 -30.10 -8.91
C LEU A 332 -5.63 -30.45 -8.33
N GLN A 333 -5.92 -31.76 -8.27
CA GLN A 333 -6.90 -32.34 -7.38
C GLN A 333 -6.42 -32.24 -5.93
#